data_305091cf596f06d144a533259234bf6b
#
_entry.id   305091cf596f06d144a533259234bf6b
#
_cell.length_a   1.000
_cell.length_b   1.000
_cell.length_c   1.000
_cell.angle_alpha   90.00
_cell.angle_beta   90.00
_cell.angle_gamma   90.00
#
_symmetry.space_group_name_H-M   'P 1'
#
loop_
_entity.id
_entity.type
_entity.pdbx_description
1 polymer ?
#
loop_
_entity_poly.entity_id
_entity_poly.type
_entity_poly.pdbx_seq_one_letter_code
_entity_poly.pdbx_strand_id
1 'polypeptide(L)'
;VKVTTGAVKLSRVSKALAGEYAKAGVEPGEGMWEFRVSAEEAGAHPQGSQITVEAFSAGQLVDVRGTTIGKGYAGTIKRHHFAGQDATHGNSVSHRVPGSIGQRQTPGRVFKGKRMSGHLGNIGRSSLNLAVVRVDAERNLLLVKGAVPGHAGSHVVVKPAAKISRKKKG
;
A
#
# COMPACT_ATOMS: atom_id res chain seq x y z
N VAL A 1 3.02 4.81 -19.14
CA VAL A 1 4.45 4.56 -18.90
C VAL A 1 4.58 3.38 -17.94
N LYS A 2 5.49 2.43 -18.26
CA LYS A 2 5.91 1.34 -17.37
C LYS A 2 7.21 1.74 -16.67
N VAL A 3 7.30 1.51 -15.38
CA VAL A 3 8.49 1.84 -14.55
C VAL A 3 8.94 0.61 -13.78
N THR A 4 10.23 0.46 -13.62
CA THR A 4 10.85 -0.60 -12.82
C THR A 4 11.83 0.01 -11.81
N THR A 5 12.13 -0.70 -10.73
CA THR A 5 13.13 -0.30 -9.73
C THR A 5 13.85 -1.52 -9.16
N GLY A 6 15.00 -1.29 -8.54
CA GLY A 6 15.86 -2.36 -8.06
C GLY A 6 16.59 -3.10 -9.19
N ALA A 7 17.33 -4.13 -8.85
CA ALA A 7 18.03 -4.99 -9.81
C ALA A 7 17.84 -6.46 -9.44
N VAL A 8 17.46 -7.27 -10.41
CA VAL A 8 17.27 -8.71 -10.24
C VAL A 8 18.10 -9.47 -11.26
N LYS A 9 18.73 -10.55 -10.83
CA LYS A 9 19.46 -11.44 -11.75
C LYS A 9 18.52 -11.95 -12.84
N LEU A 10 18.92 -11.87 -14.10
CA LEU A 10 18.14 -12.29 -15.26
C LEU A 10 17.64 -13.75 -15.15
N SER A 11 18.42 -14.61 -14.50
CA SER A 11 18.05 -16.02 -14.25
C SER A 11 16.79 -16.20 -13.36
N ARG A 12 16.39 -15.15 -12.63
CA ARG A 12 15.18 -15.15 -11.78
C ARG A 12 13.96 -14.53 -12.47
N VAL A 13 14.15 -13.99 -13.65
CA VAL A 13 13.08 -13.33 -14.42
C VAL A 13 12.48 -14.33 -15.41
N SER A 14 11.15 -14.36 -15.51
CA SER A 14 10.48 -15.20 -16.50
C SER A 14 10.83 -14.76 -17.93
N LYS A 15 10.82 -15.71 -18.87
CA LYS A 15 11.13 -15.41 -20.30
C LYS A 15 10.27 -14.30 -20.89
N ALA A 16 8.99 -14.21 -20.50
CA ALA A 16 8.08 -13.18 -20.96
C ALA A 16 8.52 -11.78 -20.49
N LEU A 17 8.82 -11.62 -19.19
CA LEU A 17 9.32 -10.35 -18.65
C LEU A 17 10.72 -10.02 -19.17
N ALA A 18 11.61 -11.02 -19.32
CA ALA A 18 12.92 -10.80 -19.91
C ALA A 18 12.83 -10.23 -21.34
N GLY A 19 11.86 -10.70 -22.13
CA GLY A 19 11.57 -10.14 -23.45
C GLY A 19 11.11 -8.67 -23.41
N GLU A 20 10.28 -8.30 -22.43
CA GLU A 20 9.85 -6.90 -22.24
C GLU A 20 11.02 -6.00 -21.86
N TYR A 21 11.87 -6.42 -20.92
CA TYR A 21 13.07 -5.66 -20.52
C TYR A 21 14.07 -5.53 -21.69
N ALA A 22 14.31 -6.61 -22.42
CA ALA A 22 15.19 -6.59 -23.60
C ALA A 22 14.67 -5.64 -24.69
N LYS A 23 13.35 -5.65 -24.95
CA LYS A 23 12.73 -4.71 -25.90
C LYS A 23 12.88 -3.25 -25.45
N ALA A 24 12.85 -3.02 -24.13
CA ALA A 24 13.01 -1.69 -23.55
C ALA A 24 14.48 -1.26 -23.41
N GLY A 25 15.45 -2.16 -23.56
CA GLY A 25 16.87 -1.88 -23.36
C GLY A 25 17.21 -1.52 -21.92
N VAL A 26 16.44 -2.02 -20.94
CA VAL A 26 16.62 -1.74 -19.50
C VAL A 26 16.92 -3.01 -18.72
N GLU A 27 17.67 -2.87 -17.62
CA GLU A 27 17.96 -3.98 -16.72
C GLU A 27 16.70 -4.44 -15.97
N PRO A 28 16.57 -5.76 -15.70
CA PRO A 28 15.45 -6.30 -14.94
C PRO A 28 15.39 -5.78 -13.50
N GLY A 29 14.27 -5.18 -13.13
CA GLY A 29 14.01 -4.74 -11.76
C GLY A 29 13.19 -5.73 -10.93
N GLU A 30 13.04 -5.45 -9.64
CA GLU A 30 12.30 -6.28 -8.68
C GLU A 30 10.79 -6.26 -8.91
N GLY A 31 10.27 -5.25 -9.59
CA GLY A 31 8.87 -5.13 -9.94
C GLY A 31 8.67 -4.17 -11.11
N MET A 32 7.48 -4.26 -11.69
CA MET A 32 7.08 -3.39 -12.79
C MET A 32 5.73 -2.76 -12.44
N TRP A 33 5.63 -1.45 -12.60
CA TRP A 33 4.42 -0.68 -12.31
C TRP A 33 4.02 0.13 -13.53
N GLU A 34 2.73 0.23 -13.78
CA GLU A 34 2.18 1.00 -14.88
C GLU A 34 1.51 2.27 -14.38
N PHE A 35 1.81 3.38 -15.03
CA PHE A 35 1.21 4.68 -14.77
C PHE A 35 0.53 5.18 -16.03
N ARG A 36 -0.73 5.58 -15.91
CA ARG A 36 -1.42 6.31 -16.97
C ARG A 36 -1.05 7.77 -16.86
N VAL A 37 -0.53 8.31 -17.90
CA VAL A 37 -0.06 9.69 -18.02
C VAL A 37 -0.60 10.28 -19.34
N SER A 38 -0.59 11.59 -19.48
CA SER A 38 -0.93 12.25 -20.73
C SER A 38 0.10 11.93 -21.83
N ALA A 39 -0.25 12.18 -23.09
CA ALA A 39 0.68 11.98 -24.20
C ALA A 39 1.93 12.88 -24.09
N GLU A 40 1.75 14.10 -23.59
CA GLU A 40 2.83 15.07 -23.37
C GLU A 40 3.80 14.57 -22.28
N GLU A 41 3.29 14.13 -21.15
CA GLU A 41 4.10 13.55 -20.07
C GLU A 41 4.80 12.26 -20.51
N ALA A 42 4.14 11.42 -21.32
CA ALA A 42 4.77 10.23 -21.88
C ALA A 42 5.95 10.57 -22.79
N GLY A 43 5.83 11.65 -23.58
CA GLY A 43 6.91 12.17 -24.44
C GLY A 43 8.11 12.70 -23.65
N ALA A 44 7.88 13.23 -22.45
CA ALA A 44 8.96 13.72 -21.57
C ALA A 44 9.81 12.58 -20.96
N HIS A 45 9.31 11.34 -20.99
CA HIS A 45 10.00 10.18 -20.44
C HIS A 45 10.29 9.14 -21.54
N PRO A 46 11.34 9.32 -22.35
CA PRO A 46 11.70 8.36 -23.37
C PRO A 46 12.07 7.01 -22.76
N GLN A 47 11.97 5.96 -23.57
CA GLN A 47 12.30 4.60 -23.17
C GLN A 47 13.75 4.52 -22.67
N GLY A 48 13.97 3.89 -21.51
CA GLY A 48 15.28 3.81 -20.87
C GLY A 48 15.67 5.02 -20.00
N SER A 49 14.82 6.07 -19.94
CA SER A 49 15.08 7.21 -19.05
C SER A 49 14.93 6.83 -17.57
N GLN A 50 15.64 7.51 -16.70
CA GLN A 50 15.55 7.33 -15.25
C GLN A 50 14.68 8.44 -14.64
N ILE A 51 13.79 8.05 -13.75
CA ILE A 51 12.97 8.96 -12.94
C ILE A 51 13.57 9.00 -11.55
N THR A 52 14.08 10.17 -11.15
CA THR A 52 14.69 10.41 -9.85
C THR A 52 13.72 11.11 -8.89
N VAL A 53 14.13 11.30 -7.64
CA VAL A 53 13.34 12.04 -6.64
C VAL A 53 13.15 13.53 -6.98
N GLU A 54 13.92 14.07 -7.94
CA GLU A 54 13.80 15.45 -8.43
C GLU A 54 12.45 15.76 -9.08
N ALA A 55 11.68 14.72 -9.45
CA ALA A 55 10.30 14.85 -9.91
C ALA A 55 9.35 15.42 -8.82
N PHE A 56 9.81 15.51 -7.57
CA PHE A 56 9.04 16.03 -6.44
C PHE A 56 9.67 17.30 -5.88
N SER A 57 8.84 18.15 -5.28
CA SER A 57 9.29 19.40 -4.63
C SER A 57 8.97 19.42 -3.14
N ALA A 58 9.80 20.12 -2.36
CA ALA A 58 9.52 20.33 -0.94
C ALA A 58 8.20 21.10 -0.74
N GLY A 59 7.40 20.68 0.24
CA GLY A 59 6.06 21.23 0.51
C GLY A 59 4.94 20.63 -0.36
N GLN A 60 5.27 19.85 -1.40
CA GLN A 60 4.28 19.15 -2.22
C GLN A 60 3.52 18.11 -1.40
N LEU A 61 2.21 17.96 -1.66
CA LEU A 61 1.41 16.88 -1.10
C LEU A 61 1.47 15.66 -2.03
N VAL A 62 1.71 14.49 -1.43
CA VAL A 62 1.83 13.21 -2.16
C VAL A 62 0.95 12.15 -1.52
N ASP A 63 0.52 11.21 -2.35
CA ASP A 63 -0.16 9.98 -1.94
C ASP A 63 0.84 8.82 -2.05
N VAL A 64 1.04 8.11 -0.94
CA VAL A 64 1.97 6.98 -0.85
C VAL A 64 1.20 5.69 -0.73
N ARG A 65 1.35 4.79 -1.69
CA ARG A 65 0.73 3.46 -1.70
C ARG A 65 1.79 2.38 -1.48
N GLY A 66 1.50 1.47 -0.57
CA GLY A 66 2.34 0.30 -0.31
C GLY A 66 1.50 -0.88 0.17
N THR A 67 2.16 -2.01 0.40
CA THR A 67 1.54 -3.21 0.99
C THR A 67 1.80 -3.20 2.49
N THR A 68 0.73 -3.26 3.28
CA THR A 68 0.84 -3.24 4.74
C THR A 68 1.49 -4.51 5.28
N ILE A 69 2.11 -4.41 6.47
CA ILE A 69 2.71 -5.56 7.16
C ILE A 69 1.63 -6.63 7.38
N GLY A 70 1.91 -7.86 6.94
CA GLY A 70 1.04 -9.01 7.16
C GLY A 70 1.02 -9.42 8.63
N LYS A 71 -0.16 -9.75 9.14
CA LYS A 71 -0.38 -10.23 10.52
C LYS A 71 -1.00 -11.63 10.55
N GLY A 72 -1.10 -12.28 9.39
CA GLY A 72 -1.69 -13.60 9.24
C GLY A 72 -3.19 -13.63 9.55
N TYR A 73 -3.69 -14.79 9.95
CA TYR A 73 -5.06 -14.95 10.41
C TYR A 73 -5.21 -14.33 11.81
N ALA A 74 -6.14 -13.44 11.99
CA ALA A 74 -6.35 -12.70 13.24
C ALA A 74 -7.78 -12.89 13.74
N GLY A 75 -7.92 -13.11 15.05
CA GLY A 75 -9.20 -13.15 15.73
C GLY A 75 -9.89 -11.78 15.75
N THR A 76 -11.16 -11.77 16.15
CA THR A 76 -12.00 -10.56 16.16
C THR A 76 -11.49 -9.46 17.08
N ILE A 77 -10.85 -9.81 18.19
CA ILE A 77 -10.23 -8.85 19.11
C ILE A 77 -9.09 -8.10 18.39
N LYS A 78 -8.14 -8.82 17.80
CA LYS A 78 -6.99 -8.20 17.11
C LYS A 78 -7.41 -7.48 15.84
N ARG A 79 -8.35 -8.07 15.07
CA ARG A 79 -8.73 -7.56 13.75
C ARG A 79 -9.70 -6.39 13.81
N HIS A 80 -10.62 -6.40 14.77
CA HIS A 80 -11.73 -5.46 14.84
C HIS A 80 -11.89 -4.75 16.18
N HIS A 81 -10.98 -5.00 17.14
CA HIS A 81 -11.00 -4.40 18.47
C HIS A 81 -12.27 -4.74 19.27
N PHE A 82 -12.76 -5.97 19.15
CA PHE A 82 -13.85 -6.46 19.96
C PHE A 82 -13.40 -6.57 21.42
N ALA A 83 -14.31 -6.29 22.35
CA ALA A 83 -14.10 -6.60 23.74
C ALA A 83 -13.98 -8.12 23.93
N GLY A 84 -13.08 -8.55 24.81
CA GLY A 84 -13.06 -9.92 25.29
C GLY A 84 -14.20 -10.15 26.28
N GLN A 85 -14.44 -11.42 26.63
CA GLN A 85 -15.33 -11.78 27.72
C GLN A 85 -14.52 -11.95 29.02
N ASP A 86 -15.20 -12.07 30.13
CA ASP A 86 -14.58 -12.18 31.44
C ASP A 86 -13.59 -13.36 31.51
N ALA A 87 -12.46 -13.14 32.19
CA ALA A 87 -11.46 -14.19 32.41
C ALA A 87 -11.85 -15.16 33.54
N THR A 88 -12.71 -14.70 34.45
CA THR A 88 -13.20 -15.42 35.67
C THR A 88 -14.71 -15.22 35.84
N HIS A 89 -15.21 -15.20 37.04
CA HIS A 89 -16.65 -15.03 37.36
C HIS A 89 -17.57 -16.06 36.70
N GLY A 90 -17.12 -17.33 36.67
CA GLY A 90 -17.91 -18.43 36.14
C GLY A 90 -17.84 -18.60 34.63
N ASN A 91 -17.08 -17.75 33.93
CA ASN A 91 -16.88 -17.89 32.46
C ASN A 91 -15.97 -19.09 32.18
N SER A 92 -16.43 -19.99 31.33
CA SER A 92 -15.69 -21.16 30.85
C SER A 92 -15.55 -21.12 29.33
N VAL A 93 -14.37 -21.46 28.82
CA VAL A 93 -13.99 -21.60 27.38
C VAL A 93 -14.28 -20.42 26.44
N SER A 94 -15.01 -19.40 26.86
CA SER A 94 -15.52 -18.30 26.03
C SER A 94 -14.81 -16.97 26.30
N HIS A 95 -13.47 -16.93 26.28
CA HIS A 95 -12.71 -15.72 26.66
C HIS A 95 -12.47 -14.75 25.48
N ARG A 96 -12.13 -15.27 24.30
CA ARG A 96 -11.74 -14.48 23.13
C ARG A 96 -12.65 -14.67 21.92
N VAL A 97 -13.86 -15.15 22.14
CA VAL A 97 -14.85 -15.42 21.09
C VAL A 97 -15.50 -14.13 20.58
N PRO A 98 -16.00 -14.10 19.32
CA PRO A 98 -16.65 -12.92 18.76
C PRO A 98 -17.99 -12.56 19.40
N GLY A 99 -18.62 -13.48 20.15
CA GLY A 99 -19.97 -13.34 20.66
C GLY A 99 -21.03 -13.63 19.59
N SER A 100 -22.22 -13.08 19.76
CA SER A 100 -23.31 -13.27 18.80
C SER A 100 -22.97 -12.70 17.43
N ILE A 101 -23.30 -13.48 16.40
CA ILE A 101 -23.11 -13.08 14.99
C ILE A 101 -24.43 -12.64 14.32
N GLY A 102 -25.54 -12.71 15.03
CA GLY A 102 -26.85 -12.30 14.53
C GLY A 102 -28.01 -12.93 15.31
N GLN A 103 -29.20 -12.74 14.81
CA GLN A 103 -30.45 -13.28 15.35
C GLN A 103 -30.71 -14.69 14.79
N ARG A 104 -31.71 -15.37 15.28
CA ARG A 104 -32.04 -16.75 14.92
C ARG A 104 -32.93 -16.85 13.67
N GLN A 105 -34.24 -16.95 13.84
CA GLN A 105 -35.21 -17.26 12.77
C GLN A 105 -35.38 -16.08 11.80
N THR A 106 -35.54 -14.91 12.31
CA THR A 106 -35.60 -13.66 11.54
C THR A 106 -34.39 -12.82 11.91
N PRO A 107 -33.47 -12.53 10.96
CA PRO A 107 -33.53 -12.65 9.49
C PRO A 107 -33.09 -14.04 8.93
N GLY A 108 -32.76 -15.04 9.74
CA GLY A 108 -32.32 -16.38 9.29
C GLY A 108 -30.99 -16.43 8.56
N ARG A 109 -30.19 -15.38 8.64
CA ARG A 109 -28.88 -15.25 7.97
C ARG A 109 -27.96 -14.31 8.73
N VAL A 110 -26.67 -14.41 8.46
CA VAL A 110 -25.69 -13.41 8.91
C VAL A 110 -25.61 -12.29 7.85
N PHE A 111 -25.70 -11.04 8.28
CA PHE A 111 -25.63 -9.90 7.36
C PHE A 111 -24.24 -9.78 6.74
N LYS A 112 -24.21 -9.36 5.46
CA LYS A 112 -22.96 -9.02 4.76
C LYS A 112 -22.22 -7.92 5.52
N GLY A 113 -20.89 -8.03 5.55
CA GLY A 113 -20.05 -7.05 6.26
C GLY A 113 -19.94 -7.30 7.77
N LYS A 114 -20.54 -8.37 8.32
CA LYS A 114 -20.34 -8.76 9.72
C LYS A 114 -18.86 -8.96 10.00
N ARG A 115 -18.35 -8.28 11.02
CA ARG A 115 -16.94 -8.35 11.42
C ARG A 115 -16.65 -9.71 12.07
N MET A 116 -15.79 -10.48 11.42
CA MET A 116 -15.36 -11.82 11.85
C MET A 116 -13.84 -11.93 11.79
N SER A 117 -13.30 -13.01 12.39
CA SER A 117 -11.90 -13.38 12.25
C SER A 117 -11.52 -13.58 10.77
N GLY A 118 -10.27 -13.42 10.46
CA GLY A 118 -9.76 -13.61 9.10
C GLY A 118 -8.39 -12.97 8.90
N HIS A 119 -7.94 -12.96 7.65
CA HIS A 119 -6.66 -12.39 7.27
C HIS A 119 -6.58 -10.90 7.61
N LEU A 120 -5.45 -10.48 8.19
CA LEU A 120 -5.16 -9.10 8.56
C LEU A 120 -3.80 -8.68 7.99
N GLY A 121 -3.73 -7.49 7.45
CA GLY A 121 -2.52 -6.97 6.80
C GLY A 121 -2.24 -7.61 5.44
N ASN A 122 -1.04 -7.38 4.89
CA ASN A 122 -0.60 -7.79 3.56
C ASN A 122 -1.59 -7.38 2.46
N ILE A 123 -2.11 -6.17 2.56
CA ILE A 123 -3.05 -5.56 1.60
C ILE A 123 -2.52 -4.21 1.14
N GLY A 124 -2.80 -3.86 -0.10
CA GLY A 124 -2.47 -2.54 -0.64
C GLY A 124 -3.26 -1.44 0.08
N ARG A 125 -2.54 -0.46 0.64
CA ARG A 125 -3.11 0.73 1.28
C ARG A 125 -2.42 1.98 0.79
N SER A 126 -3.14 3.09 0.80
CA SER A 126 -2.61 4.41 0.46
C SER A 126 -2.75 5.34 1.65
N SER A 127 -1.64 6.01 2.00
CA SER A 127 -1.63 7.16 2.89
C SER A 127 -1.74 8.40 2.02
N LEU A 128 -2.81 9.16 2.20
CA LEU A 128 -3.14 10.30 1.36
C LEU A 128 -2.60 11.61 1.95
N ASN A 129 -2.27 12.56 1.06
CA ASN A 129 -1.91 13.95 1.42
C ASN A 129 -0.74 14.05 2.42
N LEU A 130 0.30 13.25 2.24
CA LEU A 130 1.53 13.39 3.00
C LEU A 130 2.35 14.55 2.44
N ALA A 131 2.87 15.42 3.31
CA ALA A 131 3.72 16.52 2.87
C ALA A 131 5.15 16.04 2.65
N VAL A 132 5.76 16.41 1.53
CA VAL A 132 7.18 16.25 1.28
C VAL A 132 7.92 17.30 2.09
N VAL A 133 8.77 16.86 3.01
CA VAL A 133 9.56 17.74 3.87
C VAL A 133 10.83 18.20 3.16
N ARG A 134 11.52 17.26 2.53
CA ARG A 134 12.79 17.51 1.86
C ARG A 134 12.98 16.51 0.72
N VAL A 135 13.60 16.98 -0.34
CA VAL A 135 14.11 16.17 -1.46
C VAL A 135 15.64 16.25 -1.42
N ASP A 136 16.29 15.10 -1.40
CA ASP A 136 17.76 14.98 -1.42
C ASP A 136 18.16 14.26 -2.71
N ALA A 137 18.54 15.02 -3.71
CA ALA A 137 18.89 14.50 -5.03
C ALA A 137 20.19 13.67 -5.01
N GLU A 138 21.18 14.06 -4.21
CA GLU A 138 22.46 13.36 -4.15
C GLU A 138 22.32 11.91 -3.66
N ARG A 139 21.45 11.70 -2.67
CA ARG A 139 21.19 10.39 -2.07
C ARG A 139 19.96 9.70 -2.66
N ASN A 140 19.28 10.34 -3.60
CA ASN A 140 17.99 9.91 -4.17
C ASN A 140 16.95 9.60 -3.07
N LEU A 141 16.81 10.49 -2.07
CA LEU A 141 15.93 10.33 -0.91
C LEU A 141 14.78 11.33 -0.93
N LEU A 142 13.58 10.83 -0.66
CA LEU A 142 12.37 11.63 -0.48
C LEU A 142 11.89 11.51 0.96
N LEU A 143 11.94 12.62 1.73
CA LEU A 143 11.47 12.66 3.11
C LEU A 143 10.02 13.12 3.13
N VAL A 144 9.13 12.27 3.63
CA VAL A 144 7.70 12.57 3.77
C VAL A 144 7.28 12.62 5.25
N LYS A 145 6.37 13.53 5.60
CA LYS A 145 5.83 13.65 6.94
C LYS A 145 4.62 12.75 7.11
N GLY A 146 4.74 11.70 7.93
CA GLY A 146 3.63 10.79 8.26
C GLY A 146 3.99 9.33 8.12
N ALA A 147 2.98 8.46 8.22
CA ALA A 147 3.15 7.02 8.16
C ALA A 147 3.12 6.52 6.71
N VAL A 148 4.10 5.71 6.35
CA VAL A 148 4.19 5.01 5.07
C VAL A 148 3.75 3.57 5.27
N PRO A 149 2.86 3.01 4.41
CA PRO A 149 2.41 1.63 4.56
C PRO A 149 3.51 0.63 4.19
N GLY A 150 3.64 -0.42 4.99
CA GLY A 150 4.60 -1.51 4.77
C GLY A 150 5.69 -1.60 5.84
N HIS A 151 6.65 -2.46 5.60
CA HIS A 151 7.85 -2.60 6.42
C HIS A 151 9.03 -1.85 5.79
N ALA A 152 10.10 -1.64 6.55
CA ALA A 152 11.34 -1.08 6.02
C ALA A 152 11.88 -1.96 4.87
N GLY A 153 12.28 -1.35 3.77
CA GLY A 153 12.74 -2.05 2.56
C GLY A 153 11.63 -2.53 1.63
N SER A 154 10.34 -2.27 1.92
CA SER A 154 9.26 -2.59 0.99
C SER A 154 9.11 -1.53 -0.10
N HIS A 155 8.66 -1.95 -1.27
CA HIS A 155 8.35 -1.03 -2.37
C HIS A 155 7.11 -0.20 -2.07
N VAL A 156 7.19 1.08 -2.40
CA VAL A 156 6.10 2.04 -2.34
C VAL A 156 5.96 2.80 -3.64
N VAL A 157 4.74 3.15 -3.97
CA VAL A 157 4.42 4.01 -5.12
C VAL A 157 4.04 5.37 -4.59
N VAL A 158 4.80 6.39 -4.96
CA VAL A 158 4.56 7.79 -4.60
C VAL A 158 3.98 8.51 -5.82
N LYS A 159 2.89 9.24 -5.62
CA LYS A 159 2.25 10.05 -6.67
C LYS A 159 1.89 11.42 -6.11
N PRO A 160 1.78 12.46 -6.94
CA PRO A 160 1.15 13.71 -6.53
C PRO A 160 -0.24 13.43 -5.95
N ALA A 161 -0.62 14.18 -4.90
CA ALA A 161 -1.91 13.98 -4.24
C ALA A 161 -3.08 14.27 -5.19
N ALA A 162 -3.96 13.28 -5.37
CA ALA A 162 -5.12 13.41 -6.24
C ALA A 162 -6.25 14.24 -5.62
N LYS A 163 -6.38 14.22 -4.28
CA LYS A 163 -7.41 14.93 -3.51
C LYS A 163 -6.78 15.90 -2.54
N ILE A 164 -6.45 17.08 -3.01
CA ILE A 164 -5.97 18.16 -2.14
C ILE A 164 -7.20 18.77 -1.46
N SER A 165 -7.30 18.62 -0.14
CA SER A 165 -8.32 19.34 0.64
C SER A 165 -8.10 20.84 0.43
N ARG A 166 -9.04 21.51 -0.24
CA ARG A 166 -9.04 22.97 -0.29
C ARG A 166 -9.23 23.47 1.15
N LYS A 167 -8.16 23.92 1.80
CA LYS A 167 -8.32 24.73 3.00
C LYS A 167 -9.29 25.85 2.63
N LYS A 168 -10.46 25.93 3.31
CA LYS A 168 -11.29 27.12 3.26
C LYS A 168 -10.35 28.27 3.62
N LYS A 169 -10.15 29.20 2.68
CA LYS A 169 -9.56 30.49 2.99
C LYS A 169 -10.53 31.16 3.99
N GLY A 170 -10.14 31.17 5.26
CA GLY A 170 -10.77 32.00 6.27
C GLY A 170 -10.34 33.42 6.08
#